data_dce3f0c386808a3a3db5243efa4502c1
#
_entry.id   dce3f0c386808a3a3db5243efa4502c1
#
_cell.length_a   1.000
_cell.length_b   1.000
_cell.length_c   1.000
_cell.angle_alpha   90.00
_cell.angle_beta   90.00
_cell.angle_gamma   90.00
#
_symmetry.space_group_name_H-M   'P 1'
#
loop_
_entity.id
_entity.type
_entity.pdbx_description
1 polymer ?
#
loop_
_entity_poly.entity_id
_entity_poly.type
_entity_poly.pdbx_seq_one_letter_code
_entity_poly.pdbx_strand_id
1 'polypeptide(L)'
;PGDEVLGEIARALRFPWRGDNDSAEELSAYLHHKDFVLILDGAEHAKAQKHVLEKLARDAPRLTLLMTSREPLHLEGERHYRLHGLGGQTASGAVRGDVEPALALFMAAARQANPNFILEEGDEAVFAAICTLLSGSPLGLLLTAQWLRFYPLASILERLREDLSFLQDIDGRAAARHRSLKVVFEGS
;
A
#
# COMPACT_ATOMS: atom_id res chain seq x y z
N PRO A 1 -11.51 -5.88 -23.67
CA PRO A 1 -11.28 -6.17 -22.23
C PRO A 1 -9.89 -6.77 -21.93
N GLY A 2 -9.11 -7.25 -22.93
CA GLY A 2 -7.77 -7.80 -22.73
C GLY A 2 -6.62 -6.81 -22.89
N ASP A 3 -6.90 -5.63 -23.40
CA ASP A 3 -5.87 -4.71 -23.90
C ASP A 3 -5.60 -3.51 -22.95
N GLU A 4 -6.30 -3.45 -21.81
CA GLU A 4 -6.23 -2.29 -20.92
C GLU A 4 -4.83 -2.15 -20.30
N VAL A 5 -4.24 -3.23 -19.80
CA VAL A 5 -2.90 -3.22 -19.22
C VAL A 5 -1.83 -2.92 -20.26
N LEU A 6 -1.90 -3.55 -21.45
CA LEU A 6 -0.96 -3.24 -22.53
C LEU A 6 -1.11 -1.81 -23.02
N GLY A 7 -2.34 -1.29 -23.09
CA GLY A 7 -2.59 0.09 -23.45
C GLY A 7 -2.00 1.08 -22.45
N GLU A 8 -2.06 0.79 -21.14
CA GLU A 8 -1.42 1.61 -20.11
C GLU A 8 0.11 1.54 -20.19
N ILE A 9 0.67 0.34 -20.40
CA ILE A 9 2.10 0.16 -20.62
C ILE A 9 2.56 0.95 -21.84
N ALA A 10 1.87 0.80 -22.97
CA ALA A 10 2.18 1.50 -24.21
C ALA A 10 2.12 3.03 -24.00
N ARG A 11 1.10 3.53 -23.29
CA ARG A 11 0.97 4.95 -22.97
C ARG A 11 2.13 5.44 -22.12
N ALA A 12 2.54 4.70 -21.09
CA ALA A 12 3.67 5.05 -20.24
C ALA A 12 4.99 5.11 -21.02
N LEU A 13 5.15 4.20 -21.99
CA LEU A 13 6.31 4.13 -22.88
C LEU A 13 6.23 5.11 -24.07
N ARG A 14 5.12 5.84 -24.23
CA ARG A 14 4.81 6.66 -25.41
C ARG A 14 4.88 5.85 -26.72
N PHE A 15 4.50 4.58 -26.62
CA PHE A 15 4.44 3.66 -27.77
C PHE A 15 3.12 3.84 -28.51
N PRO A 16 3.09 3.84 -29.87
CA PRO A 16 1.87 3.93 -30.65
C PRO A 16 0.99 2.70 -30.40
N TRP A 17 -0.17 2.92 -29.75
CA TRP A 17 -1.09 1.86 -29.38
C TRP A 17 -2.43 2.02 -30.11
N ARG A 18 -2.84 1.00 -30.85
CA ARG A 18 -4.09 0.95 -31.62
C ARG A 18 -5.18 0.09 -30.99
N GLY A 19 -4.81 -0.72 -30.00
CA GLY A 19 -5.74 -1.61 -29.30
C GLY A 19 -6.09 -2.89 -30.08
N ASP A 20 -5.25 -3.29 -31.00
CA ASP A 20 -5.38 -4.51 -31.80
C ASP A 20 -4.26 -5.53 -31.48
N ASN A 21 -4.38 -6.75 -31.99
CA ASN A 21 -3.39 -7.80 -31.79
C ASN A 21 -2.02 -7.44 -32.38
N ASP A 22 -2.01 -6.73 -33.50
CA ASP A 22 -0.78 -6.30 -34.17
C ASP A 22 0.00 -5.33 -33.25
N SER A 23 -0.70 -4.40 -32.59
CA SER A 23 -0.09 -3.48 -31.61
C SER A 23 0.48 -4.22 -30.41
N ALA A 24 -0.15 -5.30 -29.93
CA ALA A 24 0.35 -6.11 -28.83
C ALA A 24 1.64 -6.84 -29.21
N GLU A 25 1.71 -7.37 -30.41
CA GLU A 25 2.91 -8.02 -30.93
C GLU A 25 4.05 -7.01 -31.17
N GLU A 26 3.73 -5.86 -31.74
CA GLU A 26 4.69 -4.75 -31.93
C GLU A 26 5.25 -4.27 -30.59
N LEU A 27 4.43 -4.13 -29.55
CA LEU A 27 4.88 -3.75 -28.22
C LEU A 27 5.79 -4.82 -27.59
N SER A 28 5.43 -6.11 -27.71
CA SER A 28 6.25 -7.23 -27.26
C SER A 28 7.60 -7.24 -27.97
N ALA A 29 7.62 -7.07 -29.28
CA ALA A 29 8.84 -7.00 -30.08
C ALA A 29 9.71 -5.78 -29.70
N TYR A 30 9.08 -4.63 -29.43
CA TYR A 30 9.77 -3.43 -28.94
C TYR A 30 10.45 -3.68 -27.59
N LEU A 31 9.77 -4.37 -26.68
CA LEU A 31 10.27 -4.66 -25.34
C LEU A 31 11.31 -5.79 -25.29
N HIS A 32 11.28 -6.70 -26.27
CA HIS A 32 12.17 -7.88 -26.33
C HIS A 32 13.65 -7.51 -26.23
N HIS A 33 14.05 -6.38 -26.84
CA HIS A 33 15.44 -5.93 -26.88
C HIS A 33 15.78 -4.90 -25.82
N LYS A 34 14.83 -4.55 -24.95
CA LYS A 34 15.00 -3.50 -23.94
C LYS A 34 15.35 -4.09 -22.58
N ASP A 35 16.17 -3.38 -21.86
CA ASP A 35 16.53 -3.67 -20.48
C ASP A 35 15.80 -2.65 -19.59
N PHE A 36 14.64 -3.06 -19.06
CA PHE A 36 13.73 -2.20 -18.32
C PHE A 36 13.33 -2.82 -17.00
N VAL A 37 13.04 -1.94 -16.06
CA VAL A 37 12.14 -2.22 -14.93
C VAL A 37 10.80 -1.53 -15.21
N LEU A 38 9.75 -2.31 -15.39
CA LEU A 38 8.38 -1.84 -15.52
C LEU A 38 7.68 -1.94 -14.18
N ILE A 39 7.22 -0.78 -13.67
CA ILE A 39 6.53 -0.71 -12.38
C ILE A 39 5.03 -0.65 -12.64
N LEU A 40 4.29 -1.61 -12.09
CA LEU A 40 2.82 -1.66 -12.12
C LEU A 40 2.29 -1.45 -10.71
N ASP A 41 1.69 -0.28 -10.45
CA ASP A 41 1.10 0.04 -9.16
C ASP A 41 -0.38 -0.41 -9.12
N GLY A 42 -0.76 -1.15 -8.07
CA GLY A 42 -2.11 -1.67 -7.91
C GLY A 42 -2.45 -2.80 -8.90
N ALA A 43 -1.51 -3.73 -9.09
CA ALA A 43 -1.63 -4.80 -10.09
C ALA A 43 -2.77 -5.80 -9.82
N GLU A 44 -3.47 -5.73 -8.67
CA GLU A 44 -4.69 -6.50 -8.42
C GLU A 44 -5.77 -6.26 -9.48
N HIS A 45 -5.81 -5.07 -10.10
CA HIS A 45 -6.74 -4.75 -11.19
C HIS A 45 -6.39 -5.50 -12.49
N ALA A 46 -5.13 -5.91 -12.64
CA ALA A 46 -4.65 -6.67 -13.79
C ALA A 46 -4.85 -8.19 -13.65
N LYS A 47 -5.42 -8.68 -12.54
CA LYS A 47 -5.60 -10.10 -12.27
C LYS A 47 -6.36 -10.85 -13.38
N ALA A 48 -7.38 -10.21 -13.94
CA ALA A 48 -8.11 -10.76 -15.09
C ALA A 48 -7.26 -10.87 -16.37
N GLN A 49 -6.17 -10.13 -16.43
CA GLN A 49 -5.25 -10.05 -17.58
C GLN A 49 -3.89 -10.70 -17.27
N LYS A 50 -3.86 -11.58 -16.28
CA LYS A 50 -2.66 -12.33 -15.87
C LYS A 50 -1.90 -12.94 -17.05
N HIS A 51 -2.60 -13.58 -17.99
CA HIS A 51 -2.02 -14.21 -19.16
C HIS A 51 -1.25 -13.23 -20.06
N VAL A 52 -1.67 -11.95 -20.07
CA VAL A 52 -1.00 -10.88 -20.83
C VAL A 52 0.35 -10.55 -20.19
N LEU A 53 0.39 -10.43 -18.87
CA LEU A 53 1.62 -10.18 -18.11
C LEU A 53 2.60 -11.35 -18.24
N GLU A 54 2.10 -12.60 -18.18
CA GLU A 54 2.91 -13.81 -18.37
C GLU A 54 3.49 -13.88 -19.78
N LYS A 55 2.67 -13.55 -20.80
CA LYS A 55 3.15 -13.47 -22.19
C LYS A 55 4.24 -12.40 -22.32
N LEU A 56 4.01 -11.22 -21.78
CA LEU A 56 4.96 -10.10 -21.83
C LEU A 56 6.30 -10.47 -21.16
N ALA A 57 6.24 -11.09 -19.98
CA ALA A 57 7.44 -11.54 -19.26
C ALA A 57 8.22 -12.62 -20.02
N ARG A 58 7.52 -13.50 -20.75
CA ARG A 58 8.14 -14.54 -21.59
C ARG A 58 8.76 -13.96 -22.86
N ASP A 59 8.05 -13.05 -23.51
CA ASP A 59 8.48 -12.48 -24.80
C ASP A 59 9.59 -11.43 -24.63
N ALA A 60 9.73 -10.83 -23.44
CA ALA A 60 10.73 -9.81 -23.12
C ALA A 60 11.67 -10.28 -21.98
N PRO A 61 12.67 -11.13 -22.23
CA PRO A 61 13.48 -11.78 -21.20
C PRO A 61 14.37 -10.83 -20.37
N ARG A 62 14.57 -9.59 -20.82
CA ARG A 62 15.31 -8.54 -20.11
C ARG A 62 14.39 -7.58 -19.36
N LEU A 63 13.08 -7.79 -19.45
CA LEU A 63 12.10 -7.02 -18.72
C LEU A 63 11.98 -7.52 -17.29
N THR A 64 12.14 -6.65 -16.32
CA THR A 64 11.80 -6.92 -14.92
C THR A 64 10.46 -6.27 -14.62
N LEU A 65 9.48 -7.06 -14.19
CA LEU A 65 8.19 -6.54 -13.70
C LEU A 65 8.29 -6.36 -12.17
N LEU A 66 8.12 -5.13 -11.71
CA LEU A 66 7.95 -4.81 -10.30
C LEU A 66 6.51 -4.39 -10.06
N MET A 67 5.78 -5.16 -9.26
CA MET A 67 4.35 -4.96 -9.07
C MET A 67 4.03 -4.70 -7.60
N THR A 68 3.18 -3.71 -7.33
CA THR A 68 2.52 -3.58 -6.03
C THR A 68 1.14 -4.20 -6.12
N SER A 69 0.76 -5.00 -5.13
CA SER A 69 -0.57 -5.62 -5.07
C SER A 69 -0.93 -5.97 -3.64
N ARG A 70 -2.22 -5.95 -3.32
CA ARG A 70 -2.72 -6.41 -2.02
C ARG A 70 -2.79 -7.93 -1.93
N GLU A 71 -2.84 -8.62 -3.05
CA GLU A 71 -2.87 -10.07 -3.14
C GLU A 71 -1.92 -10.57 -4.24
N PRO A 72 -1.42 -11.80 -4.12
CA PRO A 72 -0.60 -12.41 -5.17
C PRO A 72 -1.37 -12.54 -6.50
N LEU A 73 -0.69 -12.29 -7.61
CA LEU A 73 -1.25 -12.53 -8.94
C LEU A 73 -1.05 -13.96 -9.40
N HIS A 74 -0.17 -14.71 -8.74
CA HIS A 74 0.20 -16.10 -9.10
C HIS A 74 0.72 -16.22 -10.55
N LEU A 75 1.60 -15.29 -10.93
CA LEU A 75 2.28 -15.36 -12.23
C LEU A 75 3.39 -16.40 -12.20
N GLU A 76 3.69 -16.99 -13.37
CA GLU A 76 4.83 -17.89 -13.47
C GLU A 76 6.14 -17.14 -13.15
N GLY A 77 6.93 -17.68 -12.21
CA GLY A 77 8.20 -17.06 -11.79
C GLY A 77 8.05 -15.86 -10.82
N GLU A 78 6.84 -15.57 -10.35
CA GLU A 78 6.58 -14.48 -9.39
C GLU A 78 7.36 -14.71 -8.09
N ARG A 79 7.99 -13.64 -7.60
CA ARG A 79 8.63 -13.60 -6.29
C ARG A 79 7.92 -12.60 -5.42
N HIS A 80 7.48 -13.04 -4.25
CA HIS A 80 6.74 -12.19 -3.32
C HIS A 80 7.67 -11.53 -2.31
N TYR A 81 7.59 -10.20 -2.22
CA TYR A 81 8.16 -9.43 -1.13
C TYR A 81 7.03 -8.87 -0.28
N ARG A 82 6.79 -9.49 0.87
CA ARG A 82 5.71 -9.06 1.75
C ARG A 82 6.12 -7.84 2.55
N LEU A 83 5.38 -6.74 2.37
CA LEU A 83 5.51 -5.56 3.19
C LEU A 83 4.70 -5.74 4.48
N HIS A 84 5.38 -5.57 5.61
CA HIS A 84 4.74 -5.54 6.92
C HIS A 84 4.54 -4.11 7.37
N GLY A 85 3.59 -3.89 8.29
CA GLY A 85 3.43 -2.60 8.94
C GLY A 85 4.66 -2.20 9.77
N LEU A 86 4.76 -0.93 10.12
CA LEU A 86 5.82 -0.40 10.97
C LEU A 86 5.70 -0.97 12.39
N GLY A 87 6.78 -1.49 12.95
CA GLY A 87 6.76 -2.17 14.24
C GLY A 87 6.10 -3.55 14.20
N GLY A 88 6.15 -4.21 13.04
CA GLY A 88 5.41 -5.41 12.68
C GLY A 88 5.49 -6.55 13.69
N GLN A 89 4.32 -7.17 13.93
CA GLN A 89 4.22 -8.48 14.59
C GLN A 89 4.60 -9.58 13.61
N THR A 90 5.31 -10.59 14.12
CA THR A 90 5.41 -11.87 13.43
C THR A 90 4.10 -12.64 13.59
N ALA A 91 3.85 -13.61 12.72
CA ALA A 91 2.72 -14.55 12.84
C ALA A 91 2.65 -15.27 14.21
N SER A 92 3.72 -15.21 15.01
CA SER A 92 3.82 -15.75 16.39
C SER A 92 3.48 -14.73 17.49
N GLY A 93 3.02 -13.52 17.14
CA GLY A 93 2.65 -12.48 18.13
C GLY A 93 3.83 -11.74 18.76
N ALA A 94 5.07 -12.09 18.45
CA ALA A 94 6.25 -11.37 18.92
C ALA A 94 6.44 -10.08 18.07
N VAL A 95 6.60 -8.94 18.73
CA VAL A 95 6.98 -7.69 18.06
C VAL A 95 8.39 -7.90 17.51
N ARG A 96 8.50 -8.06 16.19
CA ARG A 96 9.77 -8.03 15.48
C ARG A 96 9.88 -6.69 14.76
N GLY A 97 10.73 -5.84 15.28
CA GLY A 97 11.09 -4.58 14.67
C GLY A 97 11.04 -3.46 15.69
N ASP A 98 11.91 -2.49 15.47
CA ASP A 98 11.91 -1.28 16.28
C ASP A 98 10.55 -0.58 16.13
N VAL A 99 9.88 -0.37 17.25
CA VAL A 99 8.67 0.48 17.31
C VAL A 99 9.03 1.92 16.96
N GLU A 100 10.32 2.22 16.97
CA GLU A 100 10.89 3.55 16.71
C GLU A 100 10.44 4.17 15.38
N PRO A 101 10.42 3.47 14.22
CA PRO A 101 9.92 4.05 12.97
C PRO A 101 8.42 4.37 13.02
N ALA A 102 7.61 3.54 13.69
CA ALA A 102 6.19 3.77 13.87
C ALA A 102 5.94 4.99 14.77
N LEU A 103 6.70 5.07 15.86
CA LEU A 103 6.63 6.19 16.79
C LEU A 103 7.11 7.49 16.13
N ALA A 104 8.21 7.45 15.39
CA ALA A 104 8.72 8.62 14.67
C ALA A 104 7.69 9.16 13.67
N LEU A 105 7.06 8.28 12.87
CA LEU A 105 5.99 8.66 11.95
C LEU A 105 4.80 9.28 12.70
N PHE A 106 4.34 8.61 13.76
CA PHE A 106 3.23 9.07 14.56
C PHE A 106 3.51 10.43 15.20
N MET A 107 4.67 10.62 15.81
CA MET A 107 5.06 11.87 16.45
C MET A 107 5.18 13.03 15.46
N ALA A 108 5.71 12.76 14.26
CA ALA A 108 5.76 13.78 13.20
C ALA A 108 4.34 14.26 12.82
N ALA A 109 3.41 13.32 12.64
CA ALA A 109 2.02 13.61 12.31
C ALA A 109 1.26 14.26 13.50
N ALA A 110 1.50 13.78 14.73
CA ALA A 110 0.90 14.30 15.94
C ALA A 110 1.23 15.78 16.16
N ARG A 111 2.50 16.17 15.97
CA ARG A 111 2.96 17.56 16.07
C ARG A 111 2.36 18.46 14.97
N GLN A 112 2.07 17.91 13.80
CA GLN A 112 1.34 18.66 12.76
C GLN A 112 -0.12 18.87 13.12
N ALA A 113 -0.75 17.88 13.74
CA ALA A 113 -2.14 17.96 14.15
C ALA A 113 -2.32 18.83 15.42
N ASN A 114 -1.44 18.65 16.39
CA ASN A 114 -1.41 19.37 17.65
C ASN A 114 0.04 19.74 18.01
N PRO A 115 0.48 20.98 17.73
CA PRO A 115 1.86 21.42 17.99
C PRO A 115 2.32 21.28 19.46
N ASN A 116 1.37 21.26 20.38
CA ASN A 116 1.65 21.13 21.82
C ASN A 116 1.58 19.67 22.31
N PHE A 117 1.41 18.71 21.39
CA PHE A 117 1.36 17.31 21.78
C PHE A 117 2.71 16.81 22.27
N ILE A 118 2.70 16.28 23.49
CA ILE A 118 3.83 15.65 24.15
C ILE A 118 3.35 14.26 24.58
N LEU A 119 4.19 13.24 24.39
CA LEU A 119 3.94 11.93 24.98
C LEU A 119 4.16 12.03 26.50
N GLU A 120 3.16 11.68 27.27
CA GLU A 120 3.20 11.65 28.72
C GLU A 120 3.64 10.25 29.21
N GLU A 121 3.94 10.14 30.50
CA GLU A 121 4.25 8.86 31.14
C GLU A 121 3.04 7.92 31.01
N GLY A 122 3.25 6.73 30.43
CA GLY A 122 2.19 5.75 30.14
C GLY A 122 1.64 5.78 28.71
N ASP A 123 1.80 6.87 27.97
CA ASP A 123 1.36 6.97 26.58
C ASP A 123 2.09 6.00 25.64
N GLU A 124 3.31 5.59 26.00
CA GLU A 124 4.06 4.59 25.22
C GLU A 124 3.32 3.25 25.18
N ALA A 125 2.73 2.82 26.29
CA ALA A 125 1.94 1.59 26.34
C ALA A 125 0.64 1.71 25.54
N VAL A 126 0.00 2.87 25.57
CA VAL A 126 -1.21 3.19 24.81
C VAL A 126 -0.87 3.20 23.31
N PHE A 127 0.23 3.85 22.93
CA PHE A 127 0.71 3.87 21.53
C PHE A 127 1.04 2.46 21.03
N ALA A 128 1.73 1.64 21.82
CA ALA A 128 2.04 0.26 21.47
C ALA A 128 0.76 -0.57 21.22
N ALA A 129 -0.27 -0.36 22.04
CA ALA A 129 -1.57 -1.00 21.86
C ALA A 129 -2.27 -0.54 20.56
N ILE A 130 -2.23 0.76 20.25
CA ILE A 130 -2.74 1.31 18.98
C ILE A 130 -1.96 0.73 17.80
N CYS A 131 -0.64 0.70 17.88
CA CYS A 131 0.23 0.16 16.84
C CYS A 131 -0.11 -1.31 16.55
N THR A 132 -0.31 -2.10 17.60
CA THR A 132 -0.74 -3.49 17.51
C THR A 132 -2.11 -3.62 16.86
N LEU A 133 -3.09 -2.86 17.32
CA LEU A 133 -4.47 -2.89 16.80
C LEU A 133 -4.52 -2.54 15.31
N LEU A 134 -3.69 -1.59 14.88
CA LEU A 134 -3.59 -1.13 13.49
C LEU A 134 -2.58 -1.96 12.66
N SER A 135 -2.03 -3.05 13.24
CA SER A 135 -0.99 -3.87 12.59
C SER A 135 0.18 -3.04 12.04
N GLY A 136 0.52 -1.95 12.71
CA GLY A 136 1.56 -1.02 12.30
C GLY A 136 1.29 -0.28 10.98
N SER A 137 0.04 -0.18 10.56
CA SER A 137 -0.34 0.52 9.32
C SER A 137 0.09 1.99 9.36
N PRO A 138 0.97 2.45 8.44
CA PRO A 138 1.36 3.86 8.37
C PRO A 138 0.15 4.79 8.22
N LEU A 139 -0.81 4.43 7.36
CA LEU A 139 -2.03 5.21 7.19
C LEU A 139 -2.85 5.26 8.48
N GLY A 140 -2.98 4.12 9.17
CA GLY A 140 -3.68 4.07 10.46
C GLY A 140 -3.05 4.99 11.49
N LEU A 141 -1.73 5.00 11.59
CA LEU A 141 -1.00 5.89 12.51
C LEU A 141 -1.18 7.37 12.15
N LEU A 142 -1.13 7.72 10.87
CA LEU A 142 -1.36 9.09 10.40
C LEU A 142 -2.78 9.56 10.72
N LEU A 143 -3.79 8.72 10.48
CA LEU A 143 -5.18 9.05 10.80
C LEU A 143 -5.40 9.17 12.32
N THR A 144 -4.80 8.26 13.10
CA THR A 144 -4.84 8.34 14.57
C THR A 144 -4.28 9.68 15.06
N ALA A 145 -3.16 10.12 14.53
CA ALA A 145 -2.54 11.37 14.90
C ALA A 145 -3.44 12.60 14.63
N GLN A 146 -4.26 12.58 13.57
CA GLN A 146 -5.19 13.68 13.28
C GLN A 146 -6.25 13.87 14.40
N TRP A 147 -6.65 12.77 15.05
CA TRP A 147 -7.65 12.80 16.13
C TRP A 147 -7.13 13.37 17.44
N LEU A 148 -5.80 13.52 17.60
CA LEU A 148 -5.20 14.17 18.77
C LEU A 148 -5.59 15.65 18.95
N ARG A 149 -6.19 16.25 17.93
CA ARG A 149 -6.79 17.60 18.03
C ARG A 149 -8.04 17.62 18.89
N PHE A 150 -8.72 16.49 19.04
CA PHE A 150 -10.03 16.39 19.65
C PHE A 150 -10.06 15.49 20.89
N TYR A 151 -9.16 14.49 20.94
CA TYR A 151 -9.17 13.45 21.97
C TYR A 151 -7.75 13.15 22.45
N PRO A 152 -7.58 12.86 23.77
CA PRO A 152 -6.35 12.30 24.29
C PRO A 152 -6.12 10.89 23.74
N LEU A 153 -4.85 10.44 23.71
CA LEU A 153 -4.43 9.19 23.08
C LEU A 153 -5.18 7.96 23.64
N ALA A 154 -5.36 7.91 24.94
CA ALA A 154 -6.10 6.83 25.62
C ALA A 154 -7.55 6.71 25.12
N SER A 155 -8.26 7.85 24.96
CA SER A 155 -9.64 7.85 24.47
C SER A 155 -9.73 7.44 23.00
N ILE A 156 -8.71 7.73 22.21
CA ILE A 156 -8.62 7.25 20.83
C ILE A 156 -8.48 5.72 20.81
N LEU A 157 -7.64 5.14 21.67
CA LEU A 157 -7.48 3.69 21.78
C LEU A 157 -8.80 2.99 22.12
N GLU A 158 -9.56 3.53 23.08
CA GLU A 158 -10.86 2.97 23.47
C GLU A 158 -11.83 2.94 22.29
N ARG A 159 -11.94 4.06 21.56
CA ARG A 159 -12.80 4.14 20.36
C ARG A 159 -12.36 3.21 19.25
N LEU A 160 -11.05 3.04 19.05
CA LEU A 160 -10.51 2.11 18.07
C LEU A 160 -10.80 0.65 18.40
N ARG A 161 -10.88 0.31 19.68
CA ARG A 161 -11.27 -1.03 20.15
C ARG A 161 -12.75 -1.33 19.87
N GLU A 162 -13.59 -0.30 19.92
CA GLU A 162 -15.01 -0.42 19.64
C GLU A 162 -15.27 -0.53 18.13
N ASP A 163 -14.67 0.38 17.34
CA ASP A 163 -14.88 0.42 15.89
C ASP A 163 -13.69 1.09 15.17
N LEU A 164 -13.01 0.34 14.32
CA LEU A 164 -11.92 0.85 13.48
C LEU A 164 -12.41 1.87 12.44
N SER A 165 -13.70 1.89 12.11
CA SER A 165 -14.26 2.89 11.19
C SER A 165 -14.24 4.31 11.76
N PHE A 166 -13.96 4.46 13.06
CA PHE A 166 -13.68 5.74 13.69
C PHE A 166 -12.52 6.49 13.00
N LEU A 167 -11.52 5.76 12.50
CA LEU A 167 -10.41 6.38 11.78
C LEU A 167 -10.82 6.72 10.34
N GLN A 168 -11.40 7.88 10.20
CA GLN A 168 -11.67 8.49 8.91
C GLN A 168 -10.78 9.73 8.73
N ASP A 169 -10.52 10.07 7.47
CA ASP A 169 -9.82 11.31 7.14
C ASP A 169 -10.69 12.52 7.47
N ILE A 170 -10.34 13.25 8.52
CA ILE A 170 -11.07 14.41 9.01
C ILE A 170 -10.92 15.60 8.05
N ASP A 171 -9.75 15.74 7.44
CA ASP A 171 -9.40 16.89 6.61
C ASP A 171 -9.73 16.70 5.13
N GLY A 172 -10.16 15.49 4.72
CA GLY A 172 -10.43 15.15 3.32
C GLY A 172 -9.20 15.22 2.40
N ARG A 173 -7.99 15.23 2.99
CA ARG A 173 -6.72 15.36 2.26
C ARG A 173 -6.21 14.05 1.67
N ALA A 174 -6.67 12.93 2.21
CA ALA A 174 -6.30 11.63 1.69
C ALA A 174 -7.00 11.35 0.35
N ALA A 175 -6.29 10.66 -0.54
CA ALA A 175 -6.90 10.15 -1.77
C ALA A 175 -8.15 9.31 -1.44
N ALA A 176 -9.13 9.28 -2.33
CA ALA A 176 -10.42 8.62 -2.10
C ALA A 176 -10.28 7.17 -1.56
N ARG A 177 -9.24 6.46 -2.01
CA ARG A 177 -8.86 5.10 -1.57
C ARG A 177 -8.35 4.99 -0.13
N HIS A 178 -7.99 6.13 0.49
CA HIS A 178 -7.39 6.20 1.83
C HIS A 178 -8.29 6.93 2.85
N ARG A 179 -9.54 7.24 2.48
CA ARG A 179 -10.45 8.00 3.34
C ARG A 179 -10.99 7.21 4.52
N SER A 180 -10.91 5.88 4.48
CA SER A 180 -11.35 5.01 5.56
C SER A 180 -10.47 3.77 5.65
N LEU A 181 -9.97 3.48 6.85
CA LEU A 181 -9.23 2.24 7.13
C LEU A 181 -10.10 0.99 6.97
N LYS A 182 -11.41 1.09 7.13
CA LYS A 182 -12.33 -0.04 6.94
C LYS A 182 -12.15 -0.68 5.56
N VAL A 183 -12.01 0.14 4.52
CA VAL A 183 -11.76 -0.35 3.15
C VAL A 183 -10.40 -1.04 3.01
N VAL A 184 -9.41 -0.62 3.82
CA VAL A 184 -8.06 -1.20 3.77
C VAL A 184 -7.99 -2.53 4.53
N PHE A 185 -8.72 -2.67 5.64
CA PHE A 185 -8.70 -3.88 6.48
C PHE A 185 -9.69 -4.95 6.01
N GLU A 186 -10.81 -4.59 5.38
CA GLU A 186 -11.76 -5.57 4.80
C GLU A 186 -11.25 -6.18 3.49
N GLY A 187 -10.19 -5.63 2.89
CA GLY A 187 -9.56 -6.11 1.66
C GLY A 187 -8.23 -6.86 1.86
N SER A 188 -7.88 -7.25 3.11
CA SER A 188 -6.61 -7.93 3.42
C SER A 188 -6.82 -9.37 3.84
#